data_e31b92f6d0edc957214ed4b7390983d4
#
_entry.id   e31b92f6d0edc957214ed4b7390983d4
#
_cell.length_a   1.000
_cell.length_b   1.000
_cell.length_c   1.000
_cell.angle_alpha   90.00
_cell.angle_beta   90.00
_cell.angle_gamma   90.00
#
_symmetry.space_group_name_H-M   'P 1'
#
loop_
_entity.id
_entity.type
_entity.pdbx_description
1 polymer ?
#
loop_
_entity_poly.entity_id
_entity_poly.type
_entity_poly.pdbx_seq_one_letter_code
_entity_poly.pdbx_strand_id
1 'polypeptide(L)'
;MAILAFQKPEKVIMLEADSTYGKFEFRPLEPGFGITIGNALRRILLSSLEGYAINTVRIDGVEHEFSAVPGVKEDVTNIILNLKQIRFKQLVDELKHEEKTVVVENTTVLTAGDIAKAFSGFGVLNPELVICHLDPKATMQLHLTINKGRGYVTSEENREFCTDVNVIPVDSIYTPIRNVKYQIENYRVEQKTDYEKLLLEITTDGSIHPKDALKEAAKILIHHFMLFSDEKIMIENSELDGNEEFDEEILHMRQLLKTKLVDMNLSVRALNCLKAADVDTLGDLVQFNKTDLLKFRNFGKKSLTELDDLLESLNLTFGTDITKYKLDKD
;
A
#
# COMPACT_ATOMS: atom_id res chain seq x y z
N MET A 1 -9.33 -9.65 36.03
CA MET A 1 -9.95 -8.32 35.96
C MET A 1 -10.66 -8.23 34.63
N ALA A 2 -11.96 -7.95 34.61
CA ALA A 2 -12.65 -7.70 33.35
C ALA A 2 -12.08 -6.39 32.75
N ILE A 3 -11.46 -6.49 31.58
CA ILE A 3 -11.05 -5.30 30.81
C ILE A 3 -12.33 -4.56 30.48
N LEU A 4 -12.46 -3.33 30.96
CA LEU A 4 -13.55 -2.45 30.54
C LEU A 4 -13.53 -2.37 29.02
N ALA A 5 -14.63 -2.78 28.38
CA ALA A 5 -14.73 -2.75 26.93
C ALA A 5 -14.65 -1.28 26.47
N PHE A 6 -13.63 -0.97 25.67
CA PHE A 6 -13.54 0.33 25.02
C PHE A 6 -14.71 0.54 24.06
N GLN A 7 -15.22 1.78 24.03
CA GLN A 7 -16.19 2.18 23.02
C GLN A 7 -15.50 2.13 21.66
N LYS A 8 -15.85 1.14 20.86
CA LYS A 8 -15.26 1.00 19.51
C LYS A 8 -15.87 2.04 18.56
N PRO A 9 -15.05 2.74 17.79
CA PRO A 9 -15.53 3.56 16.68
C PRO A 9 -16.27 2.68 15.67
N GLU A 10 -17.36 3.18 15.11
CA GLU A 10 -18.16 2.39 14.16
C GLU A 10 -17.48 2.28 12.81
N LYS A 11 -17.12 3.42 12.23
CA LYS A 11 -16.45 3.51 10.93
C LYS A 11 -15.86 4.90 10.69
N VAL A 12 -14.94 4.98 9.74
CA VAL A 12 -14.47 6.26 9.18
C VAL A 12 -15.47 6.74 8.14
N ILE A 13 -16.01 7.94 8.32
CA ILE A 13 -16.97 8.56 7.42
C ILE A 13 -16.21 9.57 6.57
N MET A 14 -16.31 9.48 5.26
CA MET A 14 -15.78 10.48 4.35
C MET A 14 -16.87 11.53 4.11
N LEU A 15 -16.65 12.75 4.61
CA LEU A 15 -17.61 13.86 4.53
C LEU A 15 -17.54 14.55 3.16
N GLU A 16 -16.32 14.79 2.71
CA GLU A 16 -16.03 15.46 1.43
C GLU A 16 -14.90 14.71 0.74
N ALA A 17 -15.01 14.54 -0.57
CA ALA A 17 -14.01 13.89 -1.39
C ALA A 17 -13.92 14.54 -2.76
N ASP A 18 -12.71 14.92 -3.11
CA ASP A 18 -12.30 15.28 -4.47
C ASP A 18 -11.05 14.45 -4.83
N SER A 19 -10.60 14.53 -6.06
CA SER A 19 -9.39 13.85 -6.53
C SER A 19 -8.14 14.17 -5.71
N THR A 20 -8.08 15.40 -5.14
CA THR A 20 -6.92 15.91 -4.39
C THR A 20 -7.21 16.31 -2.95
N TYR A 21 -8.47 16.33 -2.55
CA TYR A 21 -8.88 16.72 -1.20
C TYR A 21 -9.83 15.69 -0.60
N GLY A 22 -9.66 15.42 0.69
CA GLY A 22 -10.57 14.55 1.44
C GLY A 22 -10.72 15.00 2.88
N LYS A 23 -11.97 14.99 3.37
CA LYS A 23 -12.31 15.26 4.76
C LYS A 23 -12.96 14.02 5.37
N PHE A 24 -12.35 13.53 6.44
CA PHE A 24 -12.72 12.30 7.11
C PHE A 24 -13.17 12.59 8.54
N GLU A 25 -14.21 11.89 8.97
CA GLU A 25 -14.72 11.94 10.34
C GLU A 25 -14.56 10.57 10.98
N PHE A 26 -14.03 10.54 12.19
CA PHE A 26 -13.84 9.32 12.98
C PHE A 26 -14.42 9.52 14.38
N ARG A 27 -15.47 8.76 14.70
CA ARG A 27 -16.21 8.86 15.97
C ARG A 27 -16.98 7.57 16.27
N PRO A 28 -17.42 7.34 17.56
CA PRO A 28 -16.97 8.04 18.76
C PRO A 28 -15.56 7.58 19.17
N LEU A 29 -14.79 8.45 19.78
CA LEU A 29 -13.49 8.16 20.37
C LEU A 29 -13.54 8.47 21.87
N GLU A 30 -12.86 7.68 22.67
CA GLU A 30 -12.69 8.01 24.09
C GLU A 30 -11.75 9.23 24.26
N PRO A 31 -11.85 9.97 25.38
CA PRO A 31 -11.04 11.16 25.62
C PRO A 31 -9.52 10.88 25.46
N GLY A 32 -8.84 11.73 24.69
CA GLY A 32 -7.41 11.64 24.41
C GLY A 32 -7.04 10.78 23.20
N PHE A 33 -7.93 9.92 22.68
CA PHE A 33 -7.64 9.11 21.49
C PHE A 33 -7.62 9.95 20.21
N GLY A 34 -8.42 10.99 20.12
CA GLY A 34 -8.48 11.87 18.97
C GLY A 34 -7.12 12.52 18.65
N ILE A 35 -6.44 13.06 19.68
CA ILE A 35 -5.12 13.65 19.49
C ILE A 35 -4.05 12.60 19.15
N THR A 36 -4.09 11.45 19.79
CA THR A 36 -3.13 10.35 19.57
C THR A 36 -3.22 9.84 18.13
N ILE A 37 -4.42 9.50 17.67
CA ILE A 37 -4.67 8.98 16.33
C ILE A 37 -4.42 10.07 15.28
N GLY A 38 -4.96 11.27 15.48
CA GLY A 38 -4.82 12.39 14.55
C GLY A 38 -3.37 12.79 14.32
N ASN A 39 -2.58 12.89 15.39
CA ASN A 39 -1.15 13.22 15.28
C ASN A 39 -0.35 12.09 14.64
N ALA A 40 -0.61 10.83 15.00
CA ALA A 40 0.08 9.68 14.42
C ALA A 40 -0.18 9.60 12.90
N LEU A 41 -1.44 9.67 12.47
CA LEU A 41 -1.81 9.67 11.05
C LEU A 41 -1.21 10.85 10.30
N ARG A 42 -1.29 12.07 10.88
CA ARG A 42 -0.70 13.25 10.26
C ARG A 42 0.79 13.09 10.01
N ARG A 43 1.54 12.57 10.99
CA ARG A 43 2.99 12.38 10.86
C ARG A 43 3.33 11.37 9.77
N ILE A 44 2.65 10.22 9.74
CA ILE A 44 2.89 9.19 8.74
C ILE A 44 2.51 9.68 7.33
N LEU A 45 1.36 10.34 7.19
CA LEU A 45 0.93 10.92 5.91
C LEU A 45 1.98 11.87 5.33
N LEU A 46 2.55 12.76 6.15
CA LEU A 46 3.50 13.76 5.68
C LEU A 46 4.91 13.23 5.40
N SER A 47 5.32 12.10 6.00
CA SER A 47 6.71 11.65 5.96
C SER A 47 6.93 10.26 5.34
N SER A 48 5.93 9.38 5.35
CA SER A 48 6.19 7.95 5.17
C SER A 48 5.56 7.34 3.92
N LEU A 49 4.70 8.09 3.22
CA LEU A 49 4.11 7.63 1.98
C LEU A 49 5.12 7.66 0.83
N GLU A 50 5.00 6.71 -0.07
CA GLU A 50 5.84 6.58 -1.25
C GLU A 50 5.37 7.51 -2.37
N GLY A 51 6.30 7.97 -3.19
CA GLY A 51 6.03 8.77 -4.36
C GLY A 51 7.19 8.74 -5.35
N TYR A 52 7.10 9.58 -6.38
CA TYR A 52 8.05 9.63 -7.47
C TYR A 52 8.56 11.06 -7.65
N ALA A 53 9.88 11.20 -7.84
CA ALA A 53 10.52 12.48 -8.09
C ALA A 53 11.77 12.33 -8.95
N ILE A 54 12.22 13.43 -9.53
CA ILE A 54 13.52 13.50 -10.19
C ILE A 54 14.60 13.52 -9.11
N ASN A 55 15.59 12.63 -9.22
CA ASN A 55 16.71 12.53 -8.30
C ASN A 55 18.02 13.02 -8.93
N THR A 56 18.18 12.89 -10.24
CA THR A 56 19.37 13.36 -10.95
C THR A 56 19.02 14.03 -12.26
N VAL A 57 19.82 15.04 -12.61
CA VAL A 57 19.71 15.80 -13.86
C VAL A 57 21.11 15.94 -14.48
N ARG A 58 21.21 15.73 -15.78
CA ARG A 58 22.38 16.12 -16.57
C ARG A 58 21.92 16.95 -17.76
N ILE A 59 22.59 18.06 -17.97
CA ILE A 59 22.37 18.95 -19.12
C ILE A 59 23.64 18.94 -19.94
N ASP A 60 23.54 18.67 -21.24
CA ASP A 60 24.71 18.63 -22.08
C ASP A 60 25.37 20.02 -22.19
N GLY A 61 26.68 20.05 -22.00
CA GLY A 61 27.45 21.29 -21.98
C GLY A 61 27.47 22.04 -20.65
N VAL A 62 26.91 21.45 -19.58
CA VAL A 62 26.87 21.99 -18.21
C VAL A 62 27.72 21.09 -17.30
N GLU A 63 28.62 21.70 -16.55
CA GLU A 63 29.52 20.99 -15.61
C GLU A 63 29.01 21.06 -14.15
N HIS A 64 28.26 22.12 -13.79
CA HIS A 64 27.76 22.32 -12.41
C HIS A 64 26.49 23.19 -12.40
N GLU A 65 25.80 23.18 -11.30
CA GLU A 65 24.48 23.82 -11.08
C GLU A 65 24.50 25.36 -11.21
N PHE A 66 25.64 25.99 -11.08
CA PHE A 66 25.80 27.46 -11.19
C PHE A 66 26.15 27.92 -12.61
N SER A 67 26.12 27.03 -13.58
CA SER A 67 26.35 27.34 -14.99
C SER A 67 25.13 27.98 -15.65
N ALA A 68 25.34 28.62 -16.78
CA ALA A 68 24.29 29.06 -17.68
C ALA A 68 24.29 28.24 -18.97
N VAL A 69 23.09 27.94 -19.49
CA VAL A 69 22.94 27.22 -20.76
C VAL A 69 22.85 28.25 -21.90
N PRO A 70 23.68 28.16 -22.95
CA PRO A 70 23.60 29.10 -24.06
C PRO A 70 22.23 29.08 -24.73
N GLY A 71 21.61 30.25 -24.88
CA GLY A 71 20.29 30.41 -25.51
C GLY A 71 19.13 30.03 -24.59
N VAL A 72 19.35 29.84 -23.31
CA VAL A 72 18.30 29.67 -22.27
C VAL A 72 18.33 30.88 -21.36
N LYS A 73 17.15 31.39 -21.02
CA LYS A 73 17.00 32.61 -20.20
C LYS A 73 17.33 32.35 -18.73
N GLU A 74 16.88 31.22 -18.22
CA GLU A 74 17.07 30.76 -16.85
C GLU A 74 18.44 30.10 -16.67
N ASP A 75 19.06 30.31 -15.53
CA ASP A 75 20.25 29.56 -15.12
C ASP A 75 19.89 28.11 -14.72
N VAL A 76 20.90 27.26 -14.64
CA VAL A 76 20.72 25.84 -14.31
C VAL A 76 20.06 25.65 -12.94
N THR A 77 20.40 26.51 -11.96
CA THR A 77 19.79 26.48 -10.63
C THR A 77 18.26 26.69 -10.71
N ASN A 78 17.82 27.70 -11.50
CA ASN A 78 16.39 27.95 -11.69
C ASN A 78 15.69 26.81 -12.44
N ILE A 79 16.36 26.22 -13.46
CA ILE A 79 15.84 25.03 -14.16
C ILE A 79 15.63 23.88 -13.18
N ILE A 80 16.62 23.59 -12.30
CA ILE A 80 16.52 22.54 -11.29
C ILE A 80 15.39 22.83 -10.30
N LEU A 81 15.25 24.08 -9.84
CA LEU A 81 14.16 24.48 -8.94
C LEU A 81 12.77 24.26 -9.56
N ASN A 82 12.64 24.50 -10.87
CA ASN A 82 11.39 24.25 -11.59
C ASN A 82 11.16 22.74 -11.78
N LEU A 83 12.19 21.96 -12.12
CA LEU A 83 12.11 20.50 -12.26
C LEU A 83 11.66 19.82 -10.96
N LYS A 84 12.10 20.28 -9.80
CA LYS A 84 11.68 19.78 -8.47
C LYS A 84 10.17 19.94 -8.21
N GLN A 85 9.51 20.86 -8.91
CA GLN A 85 8.08 21.11 -8.75
C GLN A 85 7.21 20.18 -9.59
N ILE A 86 7.79 19.42 -10.53
CA ILE A 86 7.04 18.45 -11.33
C ILE A 86 6.49 17.36 -10.41
N ARG A 87 5.21 17.01 -10.58
CA ARG A 87 4.54 15.94 -9.87
C ARG A 87 4.26 14.78 -10.81
N PHE A 88 4.76 13.61 -10.43
CA PHE A 88 4.66 12.40 -11.23
C PHE A 88 3.61 11.46 -10.66
N LYS A 89 2.89 10.80 -11.59
CA LYS A 89 1.99 9.69 -11.30
C LYS A 89 2.45 8.48 -12.07
N GLN A 90 2.59 7.35 -11.41
CA GLN A 90 2.90 6.08 -12.05
C GLN A 90 1.76 5.66 -12.98
N LEU A 91 2.10 5.23 -14.19
CA LEU A 91 1.17 4.72 -15.21
C LEU A 91 1.34 3.22 -15.43
N VAL A 92 2.54 2.68 -15.17
CA VAL A 92 2.88 1.27 -15.33
C VAL A 92 3.28 0.70 -13.97
N ASP A 93 2.59 -0.34 -13.53
CA ASP A 93 2.86 -1.00 -12.26
C ASP A 93 4.28 -1.56 -12.21
N GLU A 94 4.86 -1.60 -11.00
CA GLU A 94 6.20 -2.11 -10.68
C GLU A 94 7.40 -1.30 -11.22
N LEU A 95 7.19 -0.22 -11.97
CA LEU A 95 8.28 0.61 -12.44
C LEU A 95 8.85 1.48 -11.30
N LYS A 96 10.05 1.17 -10.83
CA LYS A 96 10.70 1.88 -9.72
C LYS A 96 11.63 3.00 -10.16
N HIS A 97 12.11 2.94 -11.41
CA HIS A 97 13.14 3.82 -11.94
C HIS A 97 12.99 3.95 -13.44
N GLU A 98 13.11 5.15 -13.98
CA GLU A 98 13.16 5.41 -15.43
C GLU A 98 14.11 6.56 -15.72
N GLU A 99 15.05 6.35 -16.64
CA GLU A 99 15.97 7.37 -17.14
C GLU A 99 15.65 7.68 -18.60
N LYS A 100 15.52 8.97 -18.93
CA LYS A 100 15.22 9.42 -20.28
C LYS A 100 15.99 10.69 -20.64
N THR A 101 16.25 10.79 -21.94
CA THR A 101 16.80 12.01 -22.54
C THR A 101 15.67 12.78 -23.20
N VAL A 102 15.51 14.02 -22.80
CA VAL A 102 14.56 14.99 -23.38
C VAL A 102 15.35 15.91 -24.31
N VAL A 103 15.08 15.85 -25.59
CA VAL A 103 15.67 16.75 -26.60
C VAL A 103 14.69 17.89 -26.86
N VAL A 104 15.15 19.11 -26.64
CA VAL A 104 14.35 20.33 -26.79
C VAL A 104 14.89 21.10 -27.99
N GLU A 105 14.08 21.20 -29.04
CA GLU A 105 14.43 21.88 -30.28
C GLU A 105 13.21 22.66 -30.82
N ASN A 106 13.46 23.80 -31.47
CA ASN A 106 12.42 24.59 -32.14
C ASN A 106 11.25 25.02 -31.22
N THR A 107 11.48 25.16 -29.92
CA THR A 107 10.50 25.63 -28.95
C THR A 107 11.04 26.83 -28.19
N THR A 108 10.16 27.75 -27.82
CA THR A 108 10.53 28.94 -27.04
C THR A 108 10.31 28.73 -25.53
N VAL A 109 9.54 27.70 -25.17
CA VAL A 109 9.21 27.39 -23.77
C VAL A 109 9.23 25.88 -23.60
N LEU A 110 9.98 25.41 -22.62
CA LEU A 110 9.93 24.02 -22.17
C LEU A 110 8.95 23.92 -21.01
N THR A 111 7.99 23.02 -21.13
CA THR A 111 6.99 22.74 -20.08
C THR A 111 7.18 21.35 -19.49
N ALA A 112 6.62 21.11 -18.31
CA ALA A 112 6.59 19.79 -17.70
C ALA A 112 5.82 18.77 -18.56
N GLY A 113 4.84 19.24 -19.36
CA GLY A 113 4.11 18.41 -20.32
C GLY A 113 4.98 17.92 -21.47
N ASP A 114 6.00 18.70 -21.88
CA ASP A 114 6.96 18.26 -22.90
C ASP A 114 7.90 17.19 -22.35
N ILE A 115 8.31 17.32 -21.09
CA ILE A 115 9.09 16.31 -20.38
C ILE A 115 8.28 15.01 -20.25
N ALA A 116 6.98 15.10 -19.94
CA ALA A 116 6.09 13.94 -19.83
C ALA A 116 6.06 13.06 -21.10
N LYS A 117 6.17 13.67 -22.28
CA LYS A 117 6.16 12.93 -23.56
C LYS A 117 7.34 11.97 -23.73
N ALA A 118 8.46 12.23 -23.04
CA ALA A 118 9.62 11.38 -23.10
C ALA A 118 9.50 10.13 -22.21
N PHE A 119 8.69 10.21 -21.15
CA PHE A 119 8.49 9.12 -20.21
C PHE A 119 7.26 8.30 -20.60
N SER A 120 7.38 6.99 -20.58
CA SER A 120 6.28 6.06 -20.86
C SER A 120 5.66 5.48 -19.60
N GLY A 121 6.44 5.41 -18.52
CA GLY A 121 6.00 4.85 -17.25
C GLY A 121 5.39 5.85 -16.27
N PHE A 122 5.58 7.14 -16.53
CA PHE A 122 5.12 8.21 -15.64
C PHE A 122 4.32 9.27 -16.37
N GLY A 123 3.20 9.67 -15.79
CA GLY A 123 2.43 10.84 -16.19
C GLY A 123 2.77 12.05 -15.33
N VAL A 124 2.66 13.25 -15.89
CA VAL A 124 2.84 14.51 -15.16
C VAL A 124 1.49 15.12 -14.80
N LEU A 125 1.31 15.49 -13.53
CA LEU A 125 0.05 16.04 -13.01
C LEU A 125 -0.07 17.55 -13.18
N ASN A 126 1.04 18.25 -13.40
CA ASN A 126 1.12 19.70 -13.61
C ASN A 126 1.80 20.04 -14.95
N PRO A 127 1.23 19.66 -16.10
CA PRO A 127 1.87 19.79 -17.41
C PRO A 127 2.11 21.25 -17.83
N GLU A 128 1.37 22.19 -17.28
CA GLU A 128 1.47 23.62 -17.59
C GLU A 128 2.66 24.32 -16.91
N LEU A 129 3.37 23.61 -16.01
CA LEU A 129 4.51 24.17 -15.31
C LEU A 129 5.63 24.50 -16.32
N VAL A 130 6.03 25.75 -16.37
CA VAL A 130 7.14 26.22 -17.21
C VAL A 130 8.46 25.88 -16.52
N ILE A 131 9.35 25.22 -17.23
CA ILE A 131 10.69 24.84 -16.74
C ILE A 131 11.71 25.91 -17.12
N CYS A 132 11.76 26.27 -18.41
CA CYS A 132 12.64 27.35 -18.89
C CYS A 132 12.15 27.93 -20.21
N HIS A 133 12.70 29.11 -20.55
CA HIS A 133 12.50 29.79 -21.83
C HIS A 133 13.76 29.68 -22.69
N LEU A 134 13.60 29.35 -23.96
CA LEU A 134 14.69 29.14 -24.91
C LEU A 134 14.58 30.14 -26.06
N ASP A 135 15.73 30.49 -26.61
CA ASP A 135 15.79 31.16 -27.91
C ASP A 135 15.33 30.21 -29.01
N PRO A 136 14.64 30.67 -30.07
CA PRO A 136 14.09 29.81 -31.13
C PRO A 136 15.12 28.92 -31.85
N LYS A 137 16.41 29.24 -31.74
CA LYS A 137 17.53 28.49 -32.34
C LYS A 137 18.30 27.66 -31.33
N ALA A 138 17.98 27.77 -30.06
CA ALA A 138 18.65 27.00 -29.02
C ALA A 138 18.21 25.55 -29.05
N THR A 139 19.17 24.66 -28.82
CA THR A 139 18.94 23.23 -28.62
C THR A 139 19.46 22.86 -27.25
N MET A 140 18.70 22.08 -26.49
CA MET A 140 19.10 21.61 -25.15
C MET A 140 18.76 20.13 -25.02
N GLN A 141 19.68 19.37 -24.44
CA GLN A 141 19.43 17.96 -24.09
C GLN A 141 19.49 17.83 -22.57
N LEU A 142 18.39 17.29 -22.01
CA LEU A 142 18.24 17.01 -20.59
C LEU A 142 18.16 15.51 -20.40
N HIS A 143 19.03 14.97 -19.57
CA HIS A 143 18.96 13.59 -19.10
C HIS A 143 18.34 13.64 -17.70
N LEU A 144 17.18 13.04 -17.52
CA LEU A 144 16.42 13.07 -16.28
C LEU A 144 16.23 11.64 -15.78
N THR A 145 16.45 11.46 -14.50
CA THR A 145 16.18 10.20 -13.83
C THR A 145 15.06 10.39 -12.83
N ILE A 146 14.02 9.58 -12.95
CA ILE A 146 12.92 9.51 -11.99
C ILE A 146 13.07 8.23 -11.18
N ASN A 147 12.95 8.31 -9.87
CA ASN A 147 12.94 7.13 -9.02
C ASN A 147 11.81 7.19 -7.99
N LYS A 148 11.57 6.05 -7.35
CA LYS A 148 10.63 5.87 -6.24
C LYS A 148 11.34 6.13 -4.93
N GLY A 149 10.72 6.88 -4.03
CA GLY A 149 11.26 7.15 -2.71
C GLY A 149 10.19 7.55 -1.69
N ARG A 150 10.64 7.99 -0.51
CA ARG A 150 9.77 8.43 0.59
C ARG A 150 10.22 9.76 1.16
N GLY A 151 9.25 10.58 1.52
CA GLY A 151 9.51 11.84 2.20
C GLY A 151 10.34 12.83 1.37
N TYR A 152 11.42 13.30 1.92
CA TYR A 152 12.37 14.23 1.31
C TYR A 152 13.78 13.63 1.38
N VAL A 153 14.47 13.61 0.25
CA VAL A 153 15.85 13.12 0.12
C VAL A 153 16.70 14.27 -0.41
N THR A 154 17.80 14.55 0.27
CA THR A 154 18.69 15.65 -0.09
C THR A 154 19.53 15.31 -1.33
N SER A 155 20.05 16.34 -2.01
CA SER A 155 20.99 16.16 -3.12
C SER A 155 22.27 15.44 -2.69
N GLU A 156 22.71 15.63 -1.43
CA GLU A 156 23.87 14.93 -0.89
C GLU A 156 23.66 13.43 -0.82
N GLU A 157 22.47 12.98 -0.39
CA GLU A 157 22.09 11.57 -0.37
C GLU A 157 21.92 11.03 -1.81
N ASN A 158 21.31 11.82 -2.70
CA ASN A 158 21.13 11.44 -4.10
C ASN A 158 22.46 11.38 -4.87
N ARG A 159 23.55 11.96 -4.36
CA ARG A 159 24.88 11.90 -4.96
C ARG A 159 25.42 10.47 -5.03
N GLU A 160 24.99 9.57 -4.15
CA GLU A 160 25.38 8.16 -4.20
C GLU A 160 24.91 7.47 -5.48
N PHE A 161 23.85 7.98 -6.11
CA PHE A 161 23.33 7.49 -7.39
C PHE A 161 24.02 8.10 -8.63
N CYS A 162 24.90 9.10 -8.44
CA CYS A 162 25.62 9.75 -9.53
C CYS A 162 26.88 8.96 -9.87
N THR A 163 26.91 8.33 -11.04
CA THR A 163 28.08 7.61 -11.54
C THR A 163 29.07 8.52 -12.26
N ASP A 164 28.60 9.62 -12.86
CA ASP A 164 29.38 10.54 -13.65
C ASP A 164 29.51 11.91 -12.96
N VAL A 165 30.63 12.59 -13.20
CA VAL A 165 30.94 13.92 -12.61
C VAL A 165 29.96 15.00 -13.08
N ASN A 166 29.44 14.85 -14.31
CA ASN A 166 28.54 15.83 -14.94
C ASN A 166 27.07 15.63 -14.58
N VAL A 167 26.74 14.64 -13.73
CA VAL A 167 25.39 14.41 -13.24
C VAL A 167 25.16 15.23 -11.98
N ILE A 168 24.19 16.10 -12.02
CA ILE A 168 23.82 16.97 -10.91
C ILE A 168 22.76 16.27 -10.07
N PRO A 169 23.04 15.95 -8.80
CA PRO A 169 22.03 15.41 -7.89
C PRO A 169 21.02 16.48 -7.52
N VAL A 170 19.75 16.12 -7.44
CA VAL A 170 18.66 17.05 -7.14
C VAL A 170 17.95 16.58 -5.86
N ASP A 171 17.59 17.55 -4.99
CA ASP A 171 16.74 17.22 -3.85
C ASP A 171 15.39 16.73 -4.33
N SER A 172 14.96 15.60 -3.81
CA SER A 172 13.76 14.92 -4.26
C SER A 172 12.65 14.99 -3.22
N ILE A 173 11.49 15.49 -3.63
CA ILE A 173 10.28 15.57 -2.81
C ILE A 173 9.33 14.46 -3.24
N TYR A 174 9.42 13.32 -2.56
CA TYR A 174 8.62 12.12 -2.89
C TYR A 174 7.22 12.15 -2.31
N THR A 175 7.01 12.90 -1.19
CA THR A 175 5.70 12.88 -0.51
C THR A 175 4.57 13.33 -1.43
N PRO A 176 3.51 12.49 -1.59
CA PRO A 176 2.33 12.85 -2.37
C PRO A 176 1.38 13.76 -1.60
N ILE A 177 1.64 14.00 -0.32
CA ILE A 177 0.78 14.77 0.55
C ILE A 177 1.27 16.22 0.65
N ARG A 178 0.40 17.16 0.31
CA ARG A 178 0.68 18.60 0.41
C ARG A 178 0.37 19.15 1.79
N ASN A 179 -0.77 18.76 2.35
CA ASN A 179 -1.20 19.25 3.66
C ASN A 179 -2.06 18.22 4.39
N VAL A 180 -1.90 18.19 5.72
CA VAL A 180 -2.76 17.41 6.62
C VAL A 180 -3.12 18.27 7.80
N LYS A 181 -4.42 18.43 8.03
CA LYS A 181 -4.96 19.15 9.18
C LYS A 181 -5.91 18.23 9.94
N TYR A 182 -5.83 18.24 11.26
CA TYR A 182 -6.82 17.56 12.08
C TYR A 182 -7.40 18.48 13.15
N GLN A 183 -8.64 18.21 13.52
CA GLN A 183 -9.38 18.91 14.56
C GLN A 183 -10.09 17.88 15.42
N ILE A 184 -10.22 18.20 16.70
CA ILE A 184 -10.94 17.36 17.67
C ILE A 184 -12.11 18.16 18.18
N GLU A 185 -13.28 17.55 18.14
CA GLU A 185 -14.52 18.14 18.64
C GLU A 185 -15.14 17.20 19.67
N ASN A 186 -15.86 17.76 20.65
CA ASN A 186 -16.62 16.96 21.59
C ASN A 186 -17.77 16.26 20.88
N TYR A 187 -18.00 15.02 21.22
CA TYR A 187 -19.08 14.21 20.69
C TYR A 187 -19.91 13.60 21.80
N ARG A 188 -21.24 13.66 21.67
CA ARG A 188 -22.15 13.11 22.65
C ARG A 188 -22.60 11.71 22.26
N VAL A 189 -22.42 10.74 23.18
CA VAL A 189 -22.97 9.40 23.06
C VAL A 189 -23.96 9.20 24.22
N GLU A 190 -25.24 9.10 23.91
CA GLU A 190 -26.34 8.99 24.90
C GLU A 190 -26.30 10.12 25.94
N GLN A 191 -25.97 9.80 27.20
CA GLN A 191 -25.89 10.79 28.29
C GLN A 191 -24.49 11.30 28.55
N LYS A 192 -23.47 10.71 27.94
CA LYS A 192 -22.07 11.14 28.10
C LYS A 192 -21.68 12.12 27.00
N THR A 193 -21.06 13.21 27.38
CA THR A 193 -20.62 14.30 26.47
C THR A 193 -19.10 14.36 26.30
N ASP A 194 -18.38 13.41 26.87
CA ASP A 194 -16.92 13.45 27.03
C ASP A 194 -16.19 12.72 25.89
N TYR A 195 -16.93 12.16 24.93
CA TYR A 195 -16.36 11.51 23.75
C TYR A 195 -15.80 12.55 22.78
N GLU A 196 -14.84 12.10 21.98
CA GLU A 196 -14.19 12.90 20.95
C GLU A 196 -14.63 12.48 19.54
N LYS A 197 -14.61 13.45 18.65
CA LYS A 197 -14.77 13.27 17.21
C LYS A 197 -13.53 13.85 16.54
N LEU A 198 -12.80 13.03 15.81
CA LEU A 198 -11.65 13.44 15.01
C LEU A 198 -12.10 13.80 13.59
N LEU A 199 -11.81 15.02 13.18
CA LEU A 199 -11.92 15.48 11.79
C LEU A 199 -10.52 15.56 11.20
N LEU A 200 -10.29 14.88 10.09
CA LEU A 200 -9.00 14.83 9.40
C LEU A 200 -9.18 15.32 7.97
N GLU A 201 -8.45 16.37 7.60
CA GLU A 201 -8.42 16.94 6.26
C GLU A 201 -7.07 16.60 5.61
N ILE A 202 -7.13 16.02 4.42
CA ILE A 202 -5.95 15.58 3.66
C ILE A 202 -6.00 16.23 2.29
N THR A 203 -4.91 16.92 1.92
CA THR A 203 -4.71 17.46 0.57
C THR A 203 -3.54 16.75 -0.07
N THR A 204 -3.76 16.12 -1.21
CA THR A 204 -2.74 15.42 -2.00
C THR A 204 -2.31 16.27 -3.21
N ASP A 205 -1.31 15.81 -3.92
CA ASP A 205 -0.89 16.39 -5.20
C ASP A 205 -1.63 15.80 -6.42
N GLY A 206 -2.50 14.79 -6.20
CA GLY A 206 -3.27 14.09 -7.22
C GLY A 206 -2.66 12.77 -7.67
N SER A 207 -1.45 12.41 -7.23
CA SER A 207 -0.82 11.11 -7.53
C SER A 207 -1.52 9.96 -6.82
N ILE A 208 -2.02 10.21 -5.62
CA ILE A 208 -2.79 9.29 -4.79
C ILE A 208 -4.10 9.92 -4.35
N HIS A 209 -5.17 9.13 -4.31
CA HIS A 209 -6.45 9.60 -3.79
C HIS A 209 -6.40 9.71 -2.25
N PRO A 210 -6.98 10.75 -1.61
CA PRO A 210 -6.92 10.96 -0.15
C PRO A 210 -7.38 9.75 0.68
N LYS A 211 -8.38 9.01 0.22
CA LYS A 211 -8.87 7.78 0.85
C LYS A 211 -7.78 6.70 0.89
N ASP A 212 -7.07 6.52 -0.23
CA ASP A 212 -6.04 5.50 -0.34
C ASP A 212 -4.78 5.91 0.43
N ALA A 213 -4.44 7.21 0.43
CA ALA A 213 -3.38 7.76 1.27
C ALA A 213 -3.64 7.48 2.76
N LEU A 214 -4.88 7.66 3.22
CA LEU A 214 -5.27 7.37 4.61
C LEU A 214 -5.15 5.89 4.93
N LYS A 215 -5.58 5.00 4.01
CA LYS A 215 -5.45 3.55 4.16
C LYS A 215 -3.98 3.13 4.26
N GLU A 216 -3.12 3.64 3.36
CA GLU A 216 -1.68 3.33 3.39
C GLU A 216 -1.02 3.82 4.67
N ALA A 217 -1.34 5.03 5.14
CA ALA A 217 -0.85 5.54 6.41
C ALA A 217 -1.28 4.66 7.60
N ALA A 218 -2.52 4.19 7.60
CA ALA A 218 -3.03 3.29 8.62
C ALA A 218 -2.32 1.92 8.59
N LYS A 219 -2.08 1.34 7.40
CA LYS A 219 -1.31 0.09 7.24
C LYS A 219 0.09 0.22 7.84
N ILE A 220 0.79 1.33 7.57
CA ILE A 220 2.13 1.58 8.12
C ILE A 220 2.08 1.59 9.65
N LEU A 221 1.11 2.29 10.26
CA LEU A 221 0.94 2.33 11.71
C LEU A 221 0.66 0.96 12.30
N ILE A 222 -0.27 0.22 11.72
CA ILE A 222 -0.64 -1.12 12.17
C ILE A 222 0.59 -2.04 12.12
N HIS A 223 1.34 -2.02 11.00
CA HIS A 223 2.55 -2.84 10.84
C HIS A 223 3.59 -2.58 11.95
N HIS A 224 3.78 -1.32 12.34
CA HIS A 224 4.69 -0.99 13.43
C HIS A 224 4.14 -1.36 14.80
N PHE A 225 2.85 -1.15 15.05
CA PHE A 225 2.24 -1.49 16.34
C PHE A 225 2.12 -2.99 16.59
N MET A 226 2.03 -3.80 15.55
CA MET A 226 2.04 -5.26 15.68
C MET A 226 3.29 -5.80 16.36
N LEU A 227 4.43 -5.10 16.24
CA LEU A 227 5.66 -5.50 16.94
C LEU A 227 5.59 -5.37 18.47
N PHE A 228 4.63 -4.61 18.98
CA PHE A 228 4.36 -4.45 20.41
C PHE A 228 3.24 -5.35 20.93
N SER A 229 2.59 -6.11 20.06
CA SER A 229 1.53 -7.05 20.39
C SER A 229 2.01 -8.47 20.16
N ASP A 230 1.72 -9.36 21.11
CA ASP A 230 1.99 -10.81 20.97
C ASP A 230 0.99 -11.47 19.99
N GLU A 231 -0.10 -10.78 19.66
CA GLU A 231 -1.07 -11.23 18.68
C GLU A 231 -0.56 -10.97 17.27
N LYS A 232 -0.38 -12.03 16.49
CA LYS A 232 -0.16 -11.94 15.05
C LYS A 232 -1.48 -11.52 14.38
N ILE A 233 -1.72 -10.22 14.33
CA ILE A 233 -2.79 -9.68 13.49
C ILE A 233 -2.36 -9.93 12.05
N MET A 234 -2.99 -10.88 11.39
CA MET A 234 -2.78 -11.15 9.97
C MET A 234 -3.30 -9.95 9.18
N ILE A 235 -2.42 -9.00 8.87
CA ILE A 235 -2.68 -8.02 7.82
C ILE A 235 -2.39 -8.77 6.53
N GLU A 236 -3.43 -9.22 5.89
CA GLU A 236 -3.33 -9.74 4.53
C GLU A 236 -2.73 -8.64 3.65
N ASN A 237 -1.63 -8.99 3.00
CA ASN A 237 -1.11 -8.23 1.89
C ASN A 237 -2.17 -8.27 0.78
N SER A 238 -3.08 -7.31 0.79
CA SER A 238 -3.94 -7.02 -0.34
C SER A 238 -3.13 -6.23 -1.39
N GLU A 239 -1.97 -6.77 -1.76
CA GLU A 239 -1.36 -6.49 -3.03
C GLU A 239 -1.75 -7.65 -3.93
N LEU A 240 -2.77 -7.41 -4.70
CA LEU A 240 -3.11 -7.95 -6.01
C LEU A 240 -4.62 -8.20 -6.14
N ASP A 241 -5.21 -7.41 -7.02
CA ASP A 241 -6.44 -7.62 -7.79
C ASP A 241 -7.80 -7.73 -7.07
N GLY A 242 -8.62 -6.78 -7.39
CA GLY A 242 -10.05 -6.70 -7.44
C GLY A 242 -10.90 -7.99 -7.45
N ASN A 243 -10.93 -8.73 -6.33
CA ASN A 243 -11.94 -9.74 -6.07
C ASN A 243 -12.10 -9.89 -4.56
N GLU A 244 -12.70 -8.89 -3.92
CA GLU A 244 -12.98 -8.92 -2.45
C GLU A 244 -13.90 -10.12 -2.04
N GLU A 245 -14.67 -10.70 -2.95
CA GLU A 245 -15.52 -11.87 -2.67
C GLU A 245 -14.75 -13.20 -2.67
N PHE A 246 -13.67 -13.32 -3.45
CA PHE A 246 -12.88 -14.56 -3.53
C PHE A 246 -11.96 -14.77 -2.33
N ASP A 247 -11.48 -13.71 -1.69
CA ASP A 247 -10.52 -13.81 -0.58
C ASP A 247 -11.18 -14.23 0.73
N GLU A 248 -12.41 -13.81 1.01
CA GLU A 248 -13.15 -14.24 2.21
C GLU A 248 -13.47 -15.75 2.18
N GLU A 249 -13.85 -16.31 1.02
CA GLU A 249 -14.10 -17.73 0.87
C GLU A 249 -12.81 -18.56 1.05
N ILE A 250 -11.70 -18.11 0.50
CA ILE A 250 -10.39 -18.78 0.65
C ILE A 250 -9.93 -18.77 2.10
N LEU A 251 -10.11 -17.65 2.80
CA LEU A 251 -9.75 -17.50 4.21
C LEU A 251 -10.60 -18.38 5.12
N HIS A 252 -11.90 -18.34 4.91
CA HIS A 252 -12.84 -19.20 5.64
C HIS A 252 -12.49 -20.67 5.41
N MET A 253 -12.18 -21.05 4.17
CA MET A 253 -11.78 -22.40 3.81
C MET A 253 -10.46 -22.80 4.46
N ARG A 254 -9.46 -21.90 4.52
CA ARG A 254 -8.19 -22.14 5.23
C ARG A 254 -8.38 -22.40 6.72
N GLN A 255 -9.18 -21.57 7.38
CA GLN A 255 -9.49 -21.74 8.80
C GLN A 255 -10.19 -23.08 9.03
N LEU A 256 -11.13 -23.43 8.17
CA LEU A 256 -11.90 -24.65 8.24
C LEU A 256 -11.01 -25.88 8.04
N LEU A 257 -10.08 -25.85 7.08
CA LEU A 257 -9.14 -26.94 6.83
C LEU A 257 -8.08 -27.12 7.94
N LYS A 258 -7.72 -26.06 8.68
CA LYS A 258 -6.83 -26.12 9.86
C LYS A 258 -7.53 -26.62 11.13
N THR A 259 -8.85 -26.75 11.14
CA THR A 259 -9.59 -27.23 12.31
C THR A 259 -9.20 -28.67 12.63
N LYS A 260 -8.96 -28.96 13.91
CA LYS A 260 -8.63 -30.31 14.36
C LYS A 260 -9.85 -31.19 14.38
N LEU A 261 -9.71 -32.42 13.92
CA LEU A 261 -10.81 -33.40 13.89
C LEU A 261 -11.35 -33.75 15.29
N VAL A 262 -10.56 -33.50 16.34
CA VAL A 262 -10.97 -33.70 17.75
C VAL A 262 -12.07 -32.72 18.17
N ASP A 263 -12.08 -31.54 17.57
CA ASP A 263 -13.05 -30.48 17.89
C ASP A 263 -14.36 -30.64 17.09
N MET A 264 -14.40 -31.65 16.22
CA MET A 264 -15.57 -32.00 15.41
C MET A 264 -16.40 -33.10 16.10
N ASN A 265 -17.71 -33.08 15.92
CA ASN A 265 -18.64 -34.04 16.50
C ASN A 265 -18.56 -35.43 15.84
N LEU A 266 -17.36 -36.05 15.89
CA LEU A 266 -17.11 -37.38 15.37
C LEU A 266 -17.17 -38.43 16.48
N SER A 267 -17.57 -39.65 16.14
CA SER A 267 -17.54 -40.76 17.11
C SER A 267 -16.11 -41.04 17.57
N VAL A 268 -15.97 -41.45 18.83
CA VAL A 268 -14.67 -41.84 19.43
C VAL A 268 -13.96 -42.93 18.60
N ARG A 269 -14.72 -43.79 17.94
CA ARG A 269 -14.20 -44.84 17.08
C ARG A 269 -13.61 -44.27 15.78
N ALA A 270 -14.27 -43.31 15.14
CA ALA A 270 -13.78 -42.68 13.93
C ALA A 270 -12.50 -41.87 14.26
N LEU A 271 -12.50 -41.10 15.33
CA LEU A 271 -11.33 -40.31 15.80
C LEU A 271 -10.12 -41.19 16.09
N ASN A 272 -10.31 -42.36 16.76
CA ASN A 272 -9.17 -43.25 17.07
C ASN A 272 -8.60 -43.90 15.81
N CYS A 273 -9.43 -44.19 14.79
CA CYS A 273 -8.93 -44.71 13.52
C CYS A 273 -8.17 -43.65 12.71
N LEU A 274 -8.61 -42.40 12.70
CA LEU A 274 -7.93 -41.30 12.03
C LEU A 274 -6.62 -40.93 12.71
N LYS A 275 -6.57 -40.86 14.04
CA LYS A 275 -5.32 -40.68 14.81
C LYS A 275 -4.30 -41.80 14.57
N ALA A 276 -4.77 -43.06 14.42
CA ALA A 276 -3.89 -44.18 14.11
C ALA A 276 -3.30 -44.12 12.69
N ALA A 277 -3.84 -43.24 11.84
CA ALA A 277 -3.40 -42.99 10.48
C ALA A 277 -2.68 -41.61 10.33
N ASP A 278 -2.33 -40.95 11.45
CA ASP A 278 -1.71 -39.62 11.50
C ASP A 278 -2.52 -38.55 10.76
N VAL A 279 -3.86 -38.60 10.83
CA VAL A 279 -4.78 -37.62 10.25
C VAL A 279 -5.36 -36.80 11.40
N ASP A 280 -4.85 -35.60 11.61
CA ASP A 280 -5.20 -34.75 12.75
C ASP A 280 -6.11 -33.57 12.38
N THR A 281 -6.02 -33.07 11.14
CA THR A 281 -6.76 -31.91 10.67
C THR A 281 -7.78 -32.27 9.58
N LEU A 282 -8.77 -31.39 9.40
CA LEU A 282 -9.74 -31.52 8.31
C LEU A 282 -9.05 -31.49 6.92
N GLY A 283 -7.98 -30.67 6.79
CA GLY A 283 -7.17 -30.59 5.58
C GLY A 283 -6.48 -31.90 5.23
N ASP A 284 -5.97 -32.63 6.23
CA ASP A 284 -5.38 -33.94 6.02
C ASP A 284 -6.44 -34.95 5.56
N LEU A 285 -7.64 -34.91 6.17
CA LEU A 285 -8.74 -35.79 5.85
C LEU A 285 -9.23 -35.66 4.39
N VAL A 286 -9.38 -34.42 3.92
CA VAL A 286 -9.92 -34.09 2.59
C VAL A 286 -8.98 -34.54 1.45
N GLN A 287 -7.68 -34.70 1.71
CA GLN A 287 -6.71 -35.21 0.72
C GLN A 287 -6.89 -36.66 0.39
N PHE A 288 -7.46 -37.46 1.30
CA PHE A 288 -7.67 -38.90 1.07
C PHE A 288 -8.88 -39.17 0.18
N ASN A 289 -8.78 -40.21 -0.61
CA ASN A 289 -9.91 -40.74 -1.33
C ASN A 289 -10.70 -41.75 -0.47
N LYS A 290 -12.00 -41.91 -0.74
CA LYS A 290 -12.86 -42.89 -0.03
C LYS A 290 -12.28 -44.31 -0.02
N THR A 291 -11.62 -44.71 -1.11
CA THR A 291 -10.99 -46.01 -1.26
C THR A 291 -9.77 -46.20 -0.34
N ASP A 292 -9.04 -45.13 -0.02
CA ASP A 292 -7.86 -45.21 0.80
C ASP A 292 -8.22 -45.26 2.29
N LEU A 293 -9.26 -44.55 2.69
CA LEU A 293 -9.80 -44.59 4.06
C LEU A 293 -10.32 -45.99 4.45
N LEU A 294 -10.88 -46.71 3.49
CA LEU A 294 -11.34 -48.11 3.71
C LEU A 294 -10.18 -49.09 3.94
N LYS A 295 -8.95 -48.75 3.62
CA LYS A 295 -7.75 -49.58 3.89
C LYS A 295 -7.24 -49.43 5.32
N PHE A 296 -7.71 -48.42 6.08
CA PHE A 296 -7.28 -48.22 7.45
C PHE A 296 -7.78 -49.30 8.39
N ARG A 297 -6.93 -49.72 9.32
CA ARG A 297 -7.25 -50.78 10.26
C ARG A 297 -8.44 -50.39 11.16
N ASN A 298 -9.45 -51.25 11.22
CA ASN A 298 -10.68 -51.03 12.00
C ASN A 298 -11.62 -49.92 11.51
N PHE A 299 -11.40 -49.38 10.29
CA PHE A 299 -12.26 -48.38 9.69
C PHE A 299 -13.40 -49.06 8.90
N GLY A 300 -14.64 -48.76 9.28
CA GLY A 300 -15.83 -49.41 8.71
C GLY A 300 -16.71 -48.48 7.87
N LYS A 301 -17.64 -49.08 7.12
CA LYS A 301 -18.60 -48.32 6.30
C LYS A 301 -19.39 -47.26 7.09
N LYS A 302 -19.74 -47.54 8.35
CA LYS A 302 -20.45 -46.58 9.23
C LYS A 302 -19.62 -45.33 9.54
N SER A 303 -18.31 -45.50 9.79
CA SER A 303 -17.40 -44.38 10.01
C SER A 303 -17.18 -43.59 8.74
N LEU A 304 -17.22 -44.24 7.56
CA LEU A 304 -17.14 -43.55 6.28
C LEU A 304 -18.36 -42.65 6.04
N THR A 305 -19.57 -43.16 6.33
CA THR A 305 -20.82 -42.42 6.18
C THR A 305 -20.84 -41.19 7.11
N GLU A 306 -20.36 -41.33 8.35
CA GLU A 306 -20.23 -40.25 9.33
C GLU A 306 -19.28 -39.15 8.84
N LEU A 307 -18.17 -39.50 8.18
CA LEU A 307 -17.25 -38.54 7.59
C LEU A 307 -17.80 -37.91 6.30
N ASP A 308 -18.54 -38.64 5.48
CA ASP A 308 -19.25 -38.13 4.32
C ASP A 308 -20.27 -37.05 4.74
N ASP A 309 -21.10 -37.34 5.75
CA ASP A 309 -22.12 -36.44 6.27
C ASP A 309 -21.47 -35.18 6.85
N LEU A 310 -20.32 -35.33 7.54
CA LEU A 310 -19.57 -34.19 8.07
C LEU A 310 -19.05 -33.31 6.95
N LEU A 311 -18.37 -33.88 5.94
CA LEU A 311 -17.82 -33.13 4.82
C LEU A 311 -18.91 -32.45 3.98
N GLU A 312 -20.05 -33.14 3.77
CA GLU A 312 -21.19 -32.57 3.06
C GLU A 312 -21.79 -31.35 3.82
N SER A 313 -21.86 -31.43 5.16
CA SER A 313 -22.31 -30.31 6.00
C SER A 313 -21.40 -29.08 5.92
N LEU A 314 -20.13 -29.28 5.56
CA LEU A 314 -19.10 -28.24 5.39
C LEU A 314 -18.86 -27.86 3.92
N ASN A 315 -19.68 -28.36 2.99
CA ASN A 315 -19.52 -28.20 1.54
C ASN A 315 -18.14 -28.67 1.00
N LEU A 316 -17.58 -29.72 1.59
CA LEU A 316 -16.30 -30.31 1.22
C LEU A 316 -16.50 -31.71 0.61
N THR A 317 -15.54 -32.13 -0.21
CA THR A 317 -15.53 -33.49 -0.81
C THR A 317 -14.17 -34.16 -0.64
N PHE A 318 -14.16 -35.47 -0.54
CA PHE A 318 -12.91 -36.25 -0.54
C PHE A 318 -12.13 -36.08 -1.85
N GLY A 319 -10.79 -36.01 -1.77
CA GLY A 319 -9.92 -35.82 -2.92
C GLY A 319 -9.83 -34.39 -3.42
N THR A 320 -10.18 -33.40 -2.58
CA THR A 320 -10.05 -31.97 -2.90
C THR A 320 -8.57 -31.57 -2.89
N ASP A 321 -8.13 -30.89 -3.96
CA ASP A 321 -6.78 -30.34 -4.04
C ASP A 321 -6.63 -29.13 -3.12
N ILE A 322 -5.87 -29.31 -2.05
CA ILE A 322 -5.61 -28.26 -1.04
C ILE A 322 -4.40 -27.40 -1.37
N THR A 323 -3.65 -27.68 -2.44
CA THR A 323 -2.47 -26.88 -2.84
C THR A 323 -2.84 -25.44 -3.13
N LYS A 324 -4.07 -25.18 -3.57
CA LYS A 324 -4.62 -23.83 -3.79
C LYS A 324 -4.70 -23.01 -2.49
N TYR A 325 -4.83 -23.68 -1.34
CA TYR A 325 -5.01 -23.02 -0.04
C TYR A 325 -3.70 -22.85 0.73
N LYS A 326 -2.53 -23.25 0.17
CA LYS A 326 -1.18 -23.08 0.75
C LYS A 326 -1.16 -23.38 2.27
N LEU A 327 -1.60 -24.58 2.66
CA LEU A 327 -1.49 -25.06 4.03
C LEU A 327 -0.04 -25.49 4.24
N ASP A 328 0.84 -24.56 4.61
CA ASP A 328 2.23 -24.87 4.94
C ASP A 328 2.23 -25.76 6.20
N LYS A 329 2.99 -26.82 6.15
CA LYS A 329 3.31 -27.62 7.33
C LYS A 329 4.25 -26.78 8.19
N ASP A 330 3.77 -26.32 9.37
CA ASP A 330 4.64 -25.91 10.47
C ASP A 330 5.37 -27.11 11.05
#